data_81ce63d06791463afa01fcee6d525797
#
_entry.id   81ce63d06791463afa01fcee6d525797
#
_cell.length_a   1.000
_cell.length_b   1.000
_cell.length_c   1.000
_cell.angle_alpha   90.00
_cell.angle_beta   90.00
_cell.angle_gamma   90.00
#
_symmetry.space_group_name_H-M   'P 1'
#
loop_
_entity.id
_entity.type
_entity.pdbx_description
1 polymer ?
#
loop_
_entity_poly.entity_id
_entity_poly.type
_entity_poly.pdbx_seq_one_letter_code
_entity_poly.pdbx_strand_id
1 'polypeptide(L)'
;MEMQYFKEYSPALGREMECKVYGHGGRPMLYIPCQDGRFFDFEDFHMADTLAPWIESGQLMVMSIDTLDNETWSDTNGDPYWRIRRYEQWLHYIVDEAVPKLRYLSKERNGWDDLPGVIAFGCSLGATHAVNLYLRWPDIFCGCLALSGIYTAHYGFGDYMDELVYMNSPVDYMRNFPEDHPYMELYRNQKAVICCGQGAWEQPDTTWMLKRIFEAKNIPVWVDLWGHDVKHDWDWWYKQTVYYMPYILG
;
A
#
# COMPACT_ATOMS: atom_id res chain seq x y z
N MET A 1 -7.71 -9.81 -20.10
CA MET A 1 -6.90 -8.73 -19.47
C MET A 1 -5.50 -8.71 -20.07
N GLU A 2 -5.00 -7.54 -20.54
CA GLU A 2 -3.62 -7.38 -20.98
C GLU A 2 -2.67 -7.45 -19.78
N MET A 3 -1.53 -8.14 -19.93
CA MET A 3 -0.55 -8.29 -18.86
C MET A 3 0.88 -8.24 -19.42
N GLN A 4 1.78 -7.54 -18.74
CA GLN A 4 3.20 -7.49 -19.05
C GLN A 4 4.02 -7.88 -17.81
N TYR A 5 4.98 -8.77 -18.00
CA TYR A 5 5.95 -9.16 -16.99
C TYR A 5 7.28 -8.42 -17.19
N PHE A 6 7.88 -8.02 -16.08
CA PHE A 6 9.19 -7.38 -16.05
C PHE A 6 10.08 -8.05 -15.01
N LYS A 7 11.34 -8.20 -15.38
CA LYS A 7 12.43 -8.60 -14.50
C LYS A 7 13.59 -7.67 -14.74
N GLU A 8 13.93 -6.84 -13.77
CA GLU A 8 14.91 -5.77 -13.92
C GLU A 8 15.82 -5.69 -12.71
N TYR A 9 17.07 -5.30 -12.95
CA TYR A 9 18.03 -5.08 -11.87
C TYR A 9 17.66 -3.81 -11.10
N SER A 10 17.52 -3.94 -9.78
CA SER A 10 17.29 -2.83 -8.85
C SER A 10 18.61 -2.35 -8.26
N PRO A 11 19.05 -1.12 -8.55
CA PRO A 11 20.19 -0.50 -7.88
C PRO A 11 20.00 -0.35 -6.38
N ALA A 12 18.78 -0.01 -5.92
CA ALA A 12 18.48 0.14 -4.49
C ALA A 12 18.68 -1.16 -3.71
N LEU A 13 18.33 -2.30 -4.33
CA LEU A 13 18.36 -3.61 -3.69
C LEU A 13 19.60 -4.45 -4.04
N GLY A 14 20.34 -4.05 -5.10
CA GLY A 14 21.50 -4.79 -5.59
C GLY A 14 21.17 -6.16 -6.19
N ARG A 15 19.95 -6.34 -6.71
CA ARG A 15 19.47 -7.60 -7.27
C ARG A 15 18.38 -7.41 -8.32
N GLU A 16 18.04 -8.46 -9.05
CA GLU A 16 16.88 -8.46 -9.93
C GLU A 16 15.59 -8.48 -9.12
N MET A 17 14.64 -7.64 -9.53
CA MET A 17 13.27 -7.57 -9.01
C MET A 17 12.28 -7.89 -10.11
N GLU A 18 11.17 -8.49 -9.72
CA GLU A 18 10.13 -8.94 -10.63
C GLU A 18 8.81 -8.21 -10.36
N CYS A 19 8.09 -7.87 -11.42
CA CYS A 19 6.76 -7.31 -11.32
C CYS A 19 5.89 -7.66 -12.53
N LYS A 20 4.58 -7.54 -12.37
CA LYS A 20 3.61 -7.61 -13.47
C LYS A 20 2.78 -6.34 -13.54
N VAL A 21 2.49 -5.88 -14.75
CA VAL A 21 1.58 -4.77 -15.00
C VAL A 21 0.37 -5.27 -15.74
N TYR A 22 -0.82 -4.98 -15.23
CA TYR A 22 -2.11 -5.40 -15.75
C TYR A 22 -2.88 -4.19 -16.28
N GLY A 23 -3.52 -4.35 -17.43
CA GLY A 23 -4.33 -3.32 -18.07
C GLY A 23 -3.60 -2.58 -19.19
N HIS A 24 -4.39 -1.84 -19.97
CA HIS A 24 -3.95 -1.14 -21.18
C HIS A 24 -4.02 0.39 -21.03
N GLY A 25 -4.40 0.89 -19.85
CA GLY A 25 -4.54 2.32 -19.53
C GLY A 25 -5.23 2.52 -18.17
N GLY A 26 -5.59 3.75 -17.87
CA GLY A 26 -6.26 4.14 -16.63
C GLY A 26 -5.32 4.65 -15.53
N ARG A 27 -5.89 4.89 -14.35
CA ARG A 27 -5.14 5.39 -13.18
C ARG A 27 -4.17 4.31 -12.68
N PRO A 28 -2.92 4.67 -12.40
CA PRO A 28 -1.95 3.69 -11.90
C PRO A 28 -2.23 3.32 -10.44
N MET A 29 -2.19 2.03 -10.16
CA MET A 29 -2.31 1.46 -8.82
C MET A 29 -1.13 0.53 -8.57
N LEU A 30 -0.44 0.71 -7.46
CA LEU A 30 0.56 -0.20 -6.97
C LEU A 30 -0.09 -1.19 -6.01
N TYR A 31 -0.14 -2.46 -6.39
CA TYR A 31 -0.58 -3.54 -5.50
C TYR A 31 0.63 -4.13 -4.76
N ILE A 32 0.51 -4.18 -3.45
CA ILE A 32 1.52 -4.76 -2.55
C ILE A 32 0.93 -6.04 -1.97
N PRO A 33 1.54 -7.21 -2.23
CA PRO A 33 1.05 -8.49 -1.73
C PRO A 33 0.96 -8.56 -0.20
N CYS A 34 0.28 -9.59 0.29
CA CYS A 34 0.29 -9.95 1.70
C CYS A 34 1.70 -10.33 2.18
N GLN A 35 1.85 -10.60 3.47
CA GLN A 35 3.13 -10.98 4.08
C GLN A 35 3.86 -12.07 3.27
N ASP A 36 5.16 -11.84 3.00
CA ASP A 36 6.04 -12.70 2.23
C ASP A 36 5.59 -12.97 0.79
N GLY A 37 4.60 -12.21 0.30
CA GLY A 37 3.98 -12.41 -1.00
C GLY A 37 4.85 -11.98 -2.17
N ARG A 38 4.53 -12.55 -3.34
CA ARG A 38 5.23 -12.35 -4.60
C ARG A 38 4.35 -11.59 -5.59
N PHE A 39 4.99 -11.03 -6.59
CA PHE A 39 4.33 -10.25 -7.66
C PHE A 39 3.19 -11.01 -8.38
N PHE A 40 3.17 -12.33 -8.38
CA PHE A 40 2.15 -13.16 -9.00
C PHE A 40 0.95 -13.47 -8.08
N ASP A 41 1.05 -13.18 -6.77
CA ASP A 41 -0.04 -13.41 -5.81
C ASP A 41 -1.30 -12.61 -6.14
N PHE A 42 -1.16 -11.51 -6.88
CA PHE A 42 -2.29 -10.74 -7.40
C PHE A 42 -3.22 -11.58 -8.30
N GLU A 43 -2.65 -12.52 -9.07
CA GLU A 43 -3.39 -13.48 -9.87
C GLU A 43 -3.80 -14.71 -9.03
N ASP A 44 -2.83 -15.31 -8.34
CA ASP A 44 -3.00 -16.58 -7.65
C ASP A 44 -4.08 -16.52 -6.55
N PHE A 45 -4.25 -15.35 -5.94
CA PHE A 45 -5.31 -15.06 -4.98
C PHE A 45 -6.47 -14.25 -5.59
N HIS A 46 -6.74 -14.34 -6.89
CA HIS A 46 -7.92 -13.82 -7.57
C HIS A 46 -8.20 -12.31 -7.39
N MET A 47 -7.25 -11.52 -6.93
CA MET A 47 -7.43 -10.06 -6.85
C MET A 47 -7.45 -9.43 -8.25
N ALA A 48 -6.73 -10.02 -9.20
CA ALA A 48 -6.81 -9.64 -10.62
C ALA A 48 -8.22 -9.81 -11.18
N ASP A 49 -8.89 -10.92 -10.86
CA ASP A 49 -10.28 -11.17 -11.27
C ASP A 49 -11.25 -10.18 -10.60
N THR A 50 -11.01 -9.88 -9.32
CA THR A 50 -11.81 -8.91 -8.55
C THR A 50 -11.75 -7.51 -9.15
N LEU A 51 -10.58 -7.07 -9.62
CA LEU A 51 -10.37 -5.76 -10.24
C LEU A 51 -10.57 -5.75 -11.77
N ALA A 52 -10.83 -6.91 -12.40
CA ALA A 52 -10.99 -7.02 -13.85
C ALA A 52 -11.97 -6.00 -14.46
N PRO A 53 -13.14 -5.68 -13.86
CA PRO A 53 -14.05 -4.70 -14.45
C PRO A 53 -13.43 -3.32 -14.69
N TRP A 54 -12.58 -2.86 -13.80
CA TRP A 54 -11.91 -1.56 -13.92
C TRP A 54 -10.64 -1.63 -14.79
N ILE A 55 -9.92 -2.75 -14.76
CA ILE A 55 -8.71 -2.96 -15.56
C ILE A 55 -9.09 -3.13 -17.04
N GLU A 56 -10.08 -3.97 -17.35
CA GLU A 56 -10.51 -4.25 -18.72
C GLU A 56 -11.23 -3.08 -19.37
N SER A 57 -11.91 -2.24 -18.57
CA SER A 57 -12.50 -1.00 -19.07
C SER A 57 -11.50 0.15 -19.28
N GLY A 58 -10.21 -0.05 -18.94
CA GLY A 58 -9.18 0.99 -19.07
C GLY A 58 -9.27 2.10 -18.01
N GLN A 59 -9.99 1.90 -16.92
CA GLN A 59 -10.05 2.85 -15.81
C GLN A 59 -8.88 2.70 -14.85
N LEU A 60 -8.27 1.51 -14.79
CA LEU A 60 -7.22 1.14 -13.85
C LEU A 60 -6.09 0.39 -14.53
N MET A 61 -4.85 0.75 -14.20
CA MET A 61 -3.64 0.00 -14.53
C MET A 61 -2.96 -0.41 -13.22
N VAL A 62 -2.76 -1.70 -13.00
CA VAL A 62 -2.21 -2.23 -11.75
C VAL A 62 -0.81 -2.78 -11.97
N MET A 63 0.14 -2.38 -11.12
CA MET A 63 1.45 -3.05 -11.01
C MET A 63 1.49 -3.83 -9.70
N SER A 64 1.77 -5.13 -9.78
CA SER A 64 2.04 -6.00 -8.64
C SER A 64 3.53 -6.28 -8.53
N ILE A 65 4.10 -6.13 -7.34
CA ILE A 65 5.54 -6.23 -7.06
C ILE A 65 5.84 -7.33 -6.02
N ASP A 66 7.12 -7.70 -5.93
CA ASP A 66 7.60 -8.55 -4.84
C ASP A 66 7.72 -7.78 -3.52
N THR A 67 7.39 -8.45 -2.39
CA THR A 67 7.75 -7.96 -1.06
C THR A 67 9.16 -8.43 -0.68
N LEU A 68 9.71 -7.84 0.39
CA LEU A 68 10.95 -8.31 1.07
C LEU A 68 10.69 -8.61 2.56
N ASP A 69 9.47 -9.01 2.88
CA ASP A 69 9.08 -9.20 4.28
C ASP A 69 9.93 -10.26 4.98
N ASN A 70 10.28 -11.33 4.26
CA ASN A 70 11.16 -12.39 4.76
C ASN A 70 12.60 -11.95 5.10
N GLU A 71 13.02 -10.75 4.64
CA GLU A 71 14.29 -10.11 5.02
C GLU A 71 14.08 -8.95 5.99
N THR A 72 12.81 -8.57 6.25
CA THR A 72 12.45 -7.34 6.97
C THR A 72 11.41 -7.60 8.06
N TRP A 73 10.13 -7.40 7.77
CA TRP A 73 9.04 -7.48 8.76
C TRP A 73 8.84 -8.89 9.34
N SER A 74 9.01 -9.94 8.55
CA SER A 74 8.78 -11.35 8.94
C SER A 74 10.02 -12.03 9.51
N ASP A 75 11.22 -11.48 9.31
CA ASP A 75 12.46 -12.04 9.85
C ASP A 75 12.60 -11.73 11.34
N THR A 76 11.85 -12.41 12.17
CA THR A 76 11.86 -12.18 13.62
C THR A 76 13.16 -12.60 14.32
N ASN A 77 14.04 -13.33 13.64
CA ASN A 77 15.34 -13.76 14.14
C ASN A 77 16.50 -12.83 13.73
N GLY A 78 16.27 -12.00 12.72
CA GLY A 78 17.27 -11.03 12.24
C GLY A 78 17.44 -9.84 13.18
N ASP A 79 18.63 -9.22 13.13
CA ASP A 79 18.89 -7.98 13.88
C ASP A 79 17.98 -6.85 13.37
N PRO A 80 17.11 -6.27 14.21
CA PRO A 80 16.15 -5.26 13.81
C PRO A 80 16.79 -4.01 13.21
N TYR A 81 18.02 -3.68 13.60
CA TYR A 81 18.81 -2.58 13.02
C TYR A 81 19.04 -2.77 11.50
N TRP A 82 19.40 -3.99 11.07
CA TRP A 82 19.64 -4.27 9.66
C TRP A 82 18.33 -4.50 8.89
N ARG A 83 17.33 -5.11 9.52
CA ARG A 83 16.01 -5.38 8.94
C ARG A 83 15.30 -4.09 8.53
N ILE A 84 15.29 -3.06 9.40
CA ILE A 84 14.64 -1.79 9.04
C ILE A 84 15.39 -1.05 7.93
N ARG A 85 16.72 -1.13 7.87
CA ARG A 85 17.50 -0.54 6.78
C ARG A 85 17.28 -1.26 5.46
N ARG A 86 17.10 -2.58 5.51
CA ARG A 86 16.72 -3.37 4.33
C ARG A 86 15.31 -3.00 3.85
N TYR A 87 14.39 -2.74 4.77
CA TYR A 87 13.05 -2.25 4.44
C TYR A 87 13.10 -0.86 3.78
N GLU A 88 13.92 0.07 4.27
CA GLU A 88 14.13 1.37 3.62
C GLU A 88 14.65 1.22 2.19
N GLN A 89 15.59 0.31 1.94
CA GLN A 89 16.05 0.03 0.59
C GLN A 89 14.91 -0.47 -0.33
N TRP A 90 14.01 -1.29 0.20
CA TRP A 90 12.83 -1.74 -0.55
C TRP A 90 11.83 -0.60 -0.80
N LEU A 91 11.62 0.31 0.14
CA LEU A 91 10.82 1.51 -0.09
C LEU A 91 11.44 2.39 -1.17
N HIS A 92 12.77 2.53 -1.19
CA HIS A 92 13.48 3.24 -2.26
C HIS A 92 13.35 2.53 -3.61
N TYR A 93 13.41 1.21 -3.67
CA TYR A 93 13.08 0.48 -4.89
C TYR A 93 11.67 0.83 -5.38
N ILE A 94 10.68 0.89 -4.51
CA ILE A 94 9.32 1.25 -4.89
C ILE A 94 9.26 2.68 -5.43
N VAL A 95 9.76 3.64 -4.66
CA VAL A 95 9.58 5.08 -4.94
C VAL A 95 10.45 5.55 -6.11
N ASP A 96 11.67 5.05 -6.21
CA ASP A 96 12.66 5.54 -7.17
C ASP A 96 12.73 4.71 -8.47
N GLU A 97 12.19 3.47 -8.47
CA GLU A 97 12.30 2.56 -9.62
C GLU A 97 10.92 2.07 -10.10
N ALA A 98 10.16 1.33 -9.27
CA ALA A 98 8.90 0.69 -9.68
C ALA A 98 7.78 1.71 -9.98
N VAL A 99 7.57 2.68 -9.10
CA VAL A 99 6.54 3.72 -9.26
C VAL A 99 6.82 4.64 -10.44
N PRO A 100 8.02 5.17 -10.68
CA PRO A 100 8.34 5.93 -11.88
C PRO A 100 8.02 5.16 -13.17
N LYS A 101 8.34 3.87 -13.22
CA LYS A 101 7.99 3.01 -14.34
C LYS A 101 6.48 2.89 -14.54
N LEU A 102 5.73 2.61 -13.47
CA LEU A 102 4.27 2.50 -13.53
C LEU A 102 3.63 3.81 -14.00
N ARG A 103 4.06 4.94 -13.44
CA ARG A 103 3.56 6.28 -13.84
C ARG A 103 3.85 6.59 -15.31
N TYR A 104 5.05 6.25 -15.77
CA TYR A 104 5.44 6.45 -17.17
C TYR A 104 4.58 5.58 -18.11
N LEU A 105 4.41 4.30 -17.82
CA LEU A 105 3.57 3.39 -18.61
C LEU A 105 2.11 3.87 -18.65
N SER A 106 1.57 4.31 -17.51
CA SER A 106 0.21 4.85 -17.44
C SER A 106 0.09 6.13 -18.26
N LYS A 107 1.02 7.08 -18.14
CA LYS A 107 1.06 8.31 -18.91
C LYS A 107 1.05 8.03 -20.41
N GLU A 108 1.97 7.19 -20.89
CA GLU A 108 2.11 6.86 -22.32
C GLU A 108 0.84 6.20 -22.87
N ARG A 109 0.27 5.24 -22.15
CA ARG A 109 -0.91 4.50 -22.62
C ARG A 109 -2.19 5.33 -22.62
N ASN A 110 -2.29 6.35 -21.75
CA ASN A 110 -3.42 7.27 -21.73
C ASN A 110 -3.21 8.53 -22.59
N GLY A 111 -2.00 8.78 -23.08
CA GLY A 111 -1.65 10.00 -23.80
C GLY A 111 -1.74 11.26 -22.92
N TRP A 112 -1.42 11.15 -21.63
CA TRP A 112 -1.44 12.28 -20.70
C TRP A 112 -0.17 13.12 -20.80
N ASP A 113 -0.28 14.43 -20.56
CA ASP A 113 0.87 15.34 -20.57
C ASP A 113 1.72 15.18 -19.31
N ASP A 114 1.09 14.99 -18.16
CA ASP A 114 1.73 14.89 -16.85
C ASP A 114 1.78 13.46 -16.32
N LEU A 115 2.72 13.20 -15.40
CA LEU A 115 2.80 11.94 -14.68
C LEU A 115 1.67 11.86 -13.64
N PRO A 116 0.81 10.82 -13.69
CA PRO A 116 -0.28 10.67 -12.74
C PRO A 116 0.21 10.33 -11.34
N GLY A 117 -0.56 10.70 -10.31
CA GLY A 117 -0.41 10.13 -8.97
C GLY A 117 -0.81 8.67 -8.92
N VAL A 118 -0.22 7.90 -8.00
CA VAL A 118 -0.43 6.45 -7.86
C VAL A 118 -1.36 6.15 -6.68
N ILE A 119 -2.22 5.16 -6.83
CA ILE A 119 -3.01 4.61 -5.71
C ILE A 119 -2.20 3.47 -5.09
N ALA A 120 -1.93 3.52 -3.79
CA ALA A 120 -1.35 2.41 -3.05
C ALA A 120 -2.45 1.44 -2.62
N PHE A 121 -2.29 0.15 -2.88
CA PHE A 121 -3.27 -0.88 -2.51
C PHE A 121 -2.60 -2.10 -1.91
N GLY A 122 -3.15 -2.63 -0.83
CA GLY A 122 -2.71 -3.89 -0.24
C GLY A 122 -3.70 -4.44 0.78
N CYS A 123 -3.54 -5.75 1.07
CA CYS A 123 -4.26 -6.47 2.11
C CYS A 123 -3.25 -6.98 3.15
N SER A 124 -3.68 -7.15 4.42
CA SER A 124 -2.82 -7.66 5.49
C SER A 124 -1.55 -6.81 5.64
N LEU A 125 -0.36 -7.40 5.66
CA LEU A 125 0.91 -6.65 5.73
C LEU A 125 1.11 -5.73 4.51
N GLY A 126 0.59 -6.11 3.33
CA GLY A 126 0.56 -5.21 2.17
C GLY A 126 -0.21 -3.92 2.41
N ALA A 127 -1.27 -3.96 3.22
CA ALA A 127 -2.01 -2.76 3.64
C ALA A 127 -1.18 -1.86 4.57
N THR A 128 -0.37 -2.46 5.44
CA THR A 128 0.59 -1.73 6.30
C THR A 128 1.56 -0.94 5.43
N HIS A 129 2.14 -1.58 4.42
CA HIS A 129 3.05 -0.94 3.47
C HIS A 129 2.35 0.14 2.63
N ALA A 130 1.12 -0.13 2.15
CA ALA A 130 0.35 0.83 1.36
C ALA A 130 0.06 2.12 2.12
N VAL A 131 -0.36 2.03 3.39
CA VAL A 131 -0.57 3.19 4.25
C VAL A 131 0.73 3.94 4.53
N ASN A 132 1.83 3.21 4.80
CA ASN A 132 3.12 3.83 5.04
C ASN A 132 3.63 4.61 3.81
N LEU A 133 3.51 4.05 2.61
CA LEU A 133 3.86 4.73 1.36
C LEU A 133 2.98 5.97 1.12
N TYR A 134 1.66 5.85 1.29
CA TYR A 134 0.72 6.96 1.13
C TYR A 134 1.03 8.12 2.07
N LEU A 135 1.36 7.83 3.33
CA LEU A 135 1.61 8.87 4.32
C LEU A 135 3.02 9.47 4.22
N ARG A 136 4.01 8.71 3.76
CA ARG A 136 5.40 9.22 3.62
C ARG A 136 5.62 9.98 2.32
N TRP A 137 4.92 9.63 1.24
CA TRP A 137 5.07 10.25 -0.09
C TRP A 137 3.72 10.62 -0.71
N PRO A 138 2.93 11.52 -0.07
CA PRO A 138 1.60 11.91 -0.58
C PRO A 138 1.66 12.73 -1.87
N ASP A 139 2.81 13.24 -2.25
CA ASP A 139 3.09 13.88 -3.53
C ASP A 139 3.21 12.87 -4.69
N ILE A 140 3.47 11.62 -4.37
CA ILE A 140 3.53 10.49 -5.32
C ILE A 140 2.25 9.66 -5.25
N PHE A 141 1.84 9.28 -4.03
CA PHE A 141 0.66 8.46 -3.79
C PHE A 141 -0.56 9.34 -3.52
N CYS A 142 -1.40 9.50 -4.55
CA CYS A 142 -2.59 10.35 -4.50
C CYS A 142 -3.83 9.67 -3.91
N GLY A 143 -3.70 8.44 -3.44
CA GLY A 143 -4.77 7.65 -2.84
C GLY A 143 -4.25 6.37 -2.21
N CYS A 144 -5.10 5.78 -1.36
CA CYS A 144 -4.77 4.51 -0.68
C CYS A 144 -6.03 3.67 -0.49
N LEU A 145 -5.91 2.35 -0.73
CA LEU A 145 -6.87 1.35 -0.31
C LEU A 145 -6.13 0.30 0.53
N ALA A 146 -6.40 0.26 1.81
CA ALA A 146 -5.69 -0.60 2.75
C ALA A 146 -6.68 -1.46 3.53
N LEU A 147 -6.57 -2.78 3.41
CA LEU A 147 -7.50 -3.74 3.99
C LEU A 147 -6.79 -4.61 5.04
N SER A 148 -7.25 -4.54 6.28
CA SER A 148 -6.80 -5.39 7.40
C SER A 148 -5.30 -5.26 7.73
N GLY A 149 -4.73 -4.03 7.68
CA GLY A 149 -3.34 -3.77 8.02
C GLY A 149 -3.10 -3.55 9.51
N ILE A 150 -1.83 -3.62 9.91
CA ILE A 150 -1.34 -3.26 11.25
C ILE A 150 -0.40 -2.07 11.12
N TYR A 151 -0.74 -0.92 11.72
CA TYR A 151 -0.10 0.36 11.44
C TYR A 151 0.89 0.81 12.52
N THR A 152 1.48 -0.14 13.23
CA THR A 152 2.59 0.06 14.17
C THR A 152 3.77 -0.83 13.79
N ALA A 153 4.97 -0.27 13.81
CA ALA A 153 6.19 -1.04 13.57
C ALA A 153 6.51 -2.04 14.72
N HIS A 154 5.90 -1.87 15.87
CA HIS A 154 6.02 -2.81 17.00
C HIS A 154 5.67 -4.26 16.60
N TYR A 155 4.76 -4.43 15.63
CA TYR A 155 4.40 -5.74 15.10
C TYR A 155 5.60 -6.51 14.51
N GLY A 156 6.43 -5.84 13.72
CA GLY A 156 7.59 -6.46 13.05
C GLY A 156 8.91 -6.32 13.84
N PHE A 157 9.03 -5.28 14.67
CA PHE A 157 10.31 -4.90 15.30
C PHE A 157 10.29 -5.01 16.84
N GLY A 158 9.17 -5.42 17.44
CA GLY A 158 9.05 -5.54 18.90
C GLY A 158 9.33 -4.22 19.59
N ASP A 159 10.12 -4.27 20.65
CA ASP A 159 10.50 -3.08 21.43
C ASP A 159 11.68 -2.29 20.85
N TYR A 160 12.26 -2.77 19.73
CA TYR A 160 13.31 -2.01 19.06
C TYR A 160 12.73 -0.78 18.37
N MET A 161 13.28 0.39 18.69
CA MET A 161 12.84 1.67 18.13
C MET A 161 14.07 2.54 17.85
N ASP A 162 14.35 2.81 16.58
CA ASP A 162 15.24 3.86 16.13
C ASP A 162 14.47 4.84 15.24
N GLU A 163 15.14 5.83 14.68
CA GLU A 163 14.52 6.83 13.82
C GLU A 163 13.83 6.19 12.58
N LEU A 164 14.44 5.17 11.98
CA LEU A 164 13.88 4.50 10.82
C LEU A 164 12.64 3.68 11.18
N VAL A 165 12.67 2.96 12.31
CA VAL A 165 11.48 2.22 12.79
C VAL A 165 10.36 3.20 13.11
N TYR A 166 10.65 4.33 13.77
CA TYR A 166 9.66 5.38 14.05
C TYR A 166 9.03 5.93 12.76
N MET A 167 9.85 6.24 11.74
CA MET A 167 9.37 6.76 10.45
C MET A 167 8.59 5.74 9.63
N ASN A 168 8.58 4.47 10.03
CA ASN A 168 7.81 3.38 9.41
C ASN A 168 6.69 2.86 10.32
N SER A 169 6.31 3.61 11.33
CA SER A 169 5.22 3.31 12.26
C SER A 169 4.13 4.40 12.18
N PRO A 170 3.17 4.28 11.26
CA PRO A 170 2.15 5.30 11.01
C PRO A 170 1.45 5.84 12.24
N VAL A 171 1.08 4.99 13.21
CA VAL A 171 0.43 5.44 14.45
C VAL A 171 1.36 6.30 15.33
N ASP A 172 2.67 6.09 15.25
CA ASP A 172 3.64 6.81 16.08
C ASP A 172 3.98 8.17 15.47
N TYR A 173 4.42 8.21 14.20
CA TYR A 173 4.81 9.48 13.61
C TYR A 173 3.62 10.39 13.27
N MET A 174 2.48 9.84 12.82
CA MET A 174 1.30 10.64 12.50
C MET A 174 0.68 11.32 13.73
N ARG A 175 0.80 10.72 14.92
CA ARG A 175 0.40 11.37 16.17
C ARG A 175 1.13 12.69 16.38
N ASN A 176 2.40 12.73 16.07
CA ASN A 176 3.29 13.88 16.27
C ASN A 176 3.49 14.71 14.97
N PHE A 177 2.82 14.34 13.88
CA PHE A 177 3.00 15.03 12.59
C PHE A 177 2.53 16.50 12.67
N PRO A 178 3.35 17.47 12.24
CA PRO A 178 3.03 18.89 12.36
C PRO A 178 1.77 19.26 11.54
N GLU A 179 0.87 20.05 12.13
CA GLU A 179 -0.37 20.45 11.45
C GLU A 179 -0.14 21.51 10.36
N ASP A 180 0.97 22.22 10.39
CA ASP A 180 1.42 23.20 9.40
C ASP A 180 2.31 22.60 8.31
N HIS A 181 2.55 21.29 8.33
CA HIS A 181 3.34 20.62 7.30
C HIS A 181 2.63 20.67 5.95
N PRO A 182 3.35 20.93 4.83
CA PRO A 182 2.74 21.01 3.48
C PRO A 182 1.95 19.76 3.07
N TYR A 183 2.31 18.58 3.56
CA TYR A 183 1.61 17.31 3.28
C TYR A 183 0.19 17.28 3.84
N MET A 184 -0.14 18.10 4.85
CA MET A 184 -1.49 18.16 5.40
C MET A 184 -2.52 18.59 4.36
N GLU A 185 -2.14 19.49 3.45
CA GLU A 185 -3.01 19.88 2.34
C GLU A 185 -3.23 18.72 1.35
N LEU A 186 -2.16 17.96 1.04
CA LEU A 186 -2.27 16.79 0.18
C LEU A 186 -3.22 15.74 0.78
N TYR A 187 -3.03 15.37 2.05
CA TYR A 187 -3.91 14.42 2.74
C TYR A 187 -5.38 14.86 2.74
N ARG A 188 -5.66 16.17 2.87
CA ARG A 188 -7.03 16.70 2.89
C ARG A 188 -7.72 16.68 1.54
N ASN A 189 -6.97 16.60 0.45
CA ASN A 189 -7.48 16.64 -0.93
C ASN A 189 -7.42 15.27 -1.63
N GLN A 190 -6.92 14.23 -0.97
CA GLN A 190 -6.78 12.90 -1.53
C GLN A 190 -7.84 11.94 -0.98
N LYS A 191 -8.06 10.84 -1.72
CA LYS A 191 -8.99 9.80 -1.31
C LYS A 191 -8.22 8.59 -0.76
N ALA A 192 -8.46 8.27 0.50
CA ALA A 192 -7.88 7.08 1.11
C ALA A 192 -8.95 6.33 1.91
N VAL A 193 -8.87 5.00 1.86
CA VAL A 193 -9.69 4.09 2.65
C VAL A 193 -8.77 3.17 3.43
N ILE A 194 -9.02 3.07 4.72
CA ILE A 194 -8.37 2.11 5.62
C ILE A 194 -9.49 1.30 6.27
N CYS A 195 -9.60 0.03 5.90
CA CYS A 195 -10.65 -0.84 6.39
C CYS A 195 -10.07 -2.02 7.19
N CYS A 196 -10.79 -2.43 8.22
CA CYS A 196 -10.49 -3.62 9.01
C CYS A 196 -11.79 -4.30 9.45
N GLY A 197 -11.82 -5.63 9.43
CA GLY A 197 -12.86 -6.41 10.10
C GLY A 197 -12.64 -6.43 11.62
N GLN A 198 -13.58 -7.06 12.34
CA GLN A 198 -13.51 -7.25 13.77
C GLN A 198 -13.69 -8.74 14.16
N GLY A 199 -13.67 -9.62 13.17
CA GLY A 199 -13.84 -11.06 13.34
C GLY A 199 -12.52 -11.81 13.53
N ALA A 200 -12.54 -13.11 13.23
CA ALA A 200 -11.39 -13.98 13.45
C ALA A 200 -10.13 -13.51 12.71
N TRP A 201 -9.01 -13.44 13.43
CA TRP A 201 -7.66 -13.07 12.96
C TRP A 201 -7.50 -11.59 12.56
N GLU A 202 -8.53 -10.77 12.69
CA GLU A 202 -8.43 -9.32 12.51
C GLU A 202 -7.84 -8.64 13.76
N GLN A 203 -7.09 -7.56 13.55
CA GLN A 203 -6.45 -6.77 14.61
C GLN A 203 -6.77 -5.28 14.41
N PRO A 204 -7.99 -4.84 14.81
CA PRO A 204 -8.47 -3.49 14.48
C PRO A 204 -7.86 -2.36 15.34
N ASP A 205 -7.08 -2.66 16.38
CA ASP A 205 -6.60 -1.67 17.36
C ASP A 205 -5.84 -0.52 16.71
N THR A 206 -4.89 -0.82 15.82
CA THR A 206 -4.09 0.21 15.15
C THR A 206 -4.90 0.98 14.10
N THR A 207 -5.92 0.36 13.51
CA THR A 207 -6.90 1.03 12.65
C THR A 207 -7.71 2.05 13.45
N TRP A 208 -8.18 1.69 14.66
CA TRP A 208 -8.81 2.62 15.59
C TRP A 208 -7.89 3.76 16.02
N MET A 209 -6.60 3.48 16.25
CA MET A 209 -5.62 4.52 16.57
C MET A 209 -5.47 5.52 15.43
N LEU A 210 -5.28 5.06 14.20
CA LEU A 210 -5.19 5.93 13.03
C LEU A 210 -6.47 6.75 12.82
N LYS A 211 -7.65 6.13 12.99
CA LYS A 211 -8.93 6.86 12.91
C LYS A 211 -8.94 8.09 13.81
N ARG A 212 -8.60 7.90 15.09
CA ARG A 212 -8.56 9.00 16.07
C ARG A 212 -7.52 10.07 15.72
N ILE A 213 -6.36 9.65 15.19
CA ILE A 213 -5.29 10.58 14.75
C ILE A 213 -5.78 11.41 13.58
N PHE A 214 -6.38 10.80 12.56
CA PHE A 214 -6.90 11.52 11.39
C PHE A 214 -8.06 12.45 11.76
N GLU A 215 -8.98 12.02 12.60
CA GLU A 215 -10.06 12.86 13.11
C GLU A 215 -9.52 14.10 13.85
N ALA A 216 -8.55 13.90 14.75
CA ALA A 216 -7.92 14.98 15.52
C ALA A 216 -7.18 15.99 14.63
N LYS A 217 -6.63 15.55 13.48
CA LYS A 217 -5.88 16.38 12.52
C LYS A 217 -6.72 16.90 11.35
N ASN A 218 -8.02 16.59 11.32
CA ASN A 218 -8.91 16.92 10.20
C ASN A 218 -8.42 16.39 8.86
N ILE A 219 -7.93 15.15 8.82
CA ILE A 219 -7.55 14.42 7.62
C ILE A 219 -8.72 13.50 7.23
N PRO A 220 -9.37 13.69 6.06
CA PRO A 220 -10.60 13.00 5.69
C PRO A 220 -10.37 11.60 5.11
N VAL A 221 -9.54 10.77 5.76
CA VAL A 221 -9.40 9.36 5.41
C VAL A 221 -10.67 8.61 5.83
N TRP A 222 -11.24 7.84 4.93
CA TRP A 222 -12.36 6.96 5.28
C TRP A 222 -11.83 5.73 6.02
N VAL A 223 -11.81 5.82 7.35
CA VAL A 223 -11.47 4.67 8.20
C VAL A 223 -12.74 3.94 8.56
N ASP A 224 -12.89 2.71 8.06
CA ASP A 224 -14.09 1.88 8.19
C ASP A 224 -13.80 0.59 8.96
N LEU A 225 -14.69 0.24 9.88
CA LEU A 225 -14.60 -0.98 10.68
C LEU A 225 -15.83 -1.83 10.41
N TRP A 226 -15.63 -2.97 9.76
CA TRP A 226 -16.68 -3.92 9.44
C TRP A 226 -17.00 -4.81 10.64
N GLY A 227 -18.08 -5.56 10.56
CA GLY A 227 -18.64 -6.32 11.67
C GLY A 227 -17.75 -7.43 12.23
N HIS A 228 -18.20 -8.03 13.33
CA HIS A 228 -17.50 -9.14 14.01
C HIS A 228 -17.56 -10.47 13.24
N ASP A 229 -18.37 -10.55 12.18
CA ASP A 229 -18.43 -11.63 11.22
C ASP A 229 -17.37 -11.55 10.12
N VAL A 230 -16.73 -10.39 9.98
CA VAL A 230 -15.69 -10.12 8.98
C VAL A 230 -14.33 -10.59 9.47
N LYS A 231 -13.80 -11.60 8.79
CA LYS A 231 -12.54 -12.29 9.13
C LYS A 231 -11.39 -11.75 8.28
N HIS A 232 -10.16 -11.99 8.74
CA HIS A 232 -8.93 -11.74 8.00
C HIS A 232 -8.75 -12.76 6.87
N ASP A 233 -9.49 -12.57 5.76
CA ASP A 233 -9.57 -13.56 4.70
C ASP A 233 -9.92 -12.90 3.34
N TRP A 234 -9.51 -13.56 2.26
CA TRP A 234 -9.68 -13.14 0.87
C TRP A 234 -11.15 -12.89 0.50
N ASP A 235 -12.07 -13.74 0.94
CA ASP A 235 -13.52 -13.58 0.68
C ASP A 235 -14.07 -12.21 1.13
N TRP A 236 -13.51 -11.64 2.19
CA TRP A 236 -13.87 -10.32 2.68
C TRP A 236 -13.12 -9.23 1.94
N TRP A 237 -11.83 -9.43 1.64
CA TRP A 237 -11.04 -8.44 0.90
C TRP A 237 -11.56 -8.25 -0.53
N TYR A 238 -12.10 -9.28 -1.20
CA TYR A 238 -12.76 -9.11 -2.50
C TYR A 238 -14.00 -8.21 -2.38
N LYS A 239 -14.86 -8.47 -1.40
CA LYS A 239 -16.06 -7.67 -1.16
C LYS A 239 -15.73 -6.22 -0.81
N GLN A 240 -14.76 -6.01 0.06
CA GLN A 240 -14.28 -4.69 0.46
C GLN A 240 -13.67 -3.94 -0.72
N THR A 241 -12.83 -4.61 -1.52
CA THR A 241 -12.25 -4.02 -2.73
C THR A 241 -13.34 -3.52 -3.68
N VAL A 242 -14.30 -4.37 -4.02
CA VAL A 242 -15.43 -3.99 -4.90
C VAL A 242 -16.24 -2.84 -4.30
N TYR A 243 -16.45 -2.83 -2.99
CA TYR A 243 -17.22 -1.79 -2.32
C TYR A 243 -16.51 -0.41 -2.33
N TYR A 244 -15.18 -0.36 -2.16
CA TYR A 244 -14.44 0.90 -2.07
C TYR A 244 -13.92 1.43 -3.41
N MET A 245 -13.73 0.59 -4.42
CA MET A 245 -13.17 1.01 -5.72
C MET A 245 -13.92 2.19 -6.37
N PRO A 246 -15.28 2.26 -6.37
CA PRO A 246 -15.99 3.43 -6.91
C PRO A 246 -15.64 4.75 -6.18
N TYR A 247 -15.39 4.70 -4.88
CA TYR A 247 -14.94 5.87 -4.11
C TYR A 247 -13.51 6.27 -4.45
N ILE A 248 -12.61 5.29 -4.54
CA ILE A 248 -11.18 5.52 -4.82
C ILE A 248 -10.97 6.08 -6.23
N LEU A 249 -11.73 5.60 -7.22
CA LEU A 249 -11.60 6.02 -8.61
C LEU A 249 -12.43 7.27 -8.96
N GLY A 250 -13.58 7.45 -8.34
CA GLY A 250 -14.51 8.55 -8.61
C GLY A 250 -14.17 9.78 -7.88
#